data_fa425fb45884f6c96d8c310465e8dce4
#
_entry.id   fa425fb45884f6c96d8c310465e8dce4
#
_cell.length_a   1.000
_cell.length_b   1.000
_cell.length_c   1.000
_cell.angle_alpha   90.00
_cell.angle_beta   90.00
_cell.angle_gamma   90.00
#
_symmetry.space_group_name_H-M   'P 1'
#
loop_
_entity.id
_entity.type
_entity.pdbx_description
1 polymer ?
#
loop_
_entity_poly.entity_id
_entity_poly.type
_entity_poly.pdbx_seq_one_letter_code
_entity_poly.pdbx_strand_id
1 'polypeptide(L)'
;MNDSVSRSWFAVFNNPEEHCYTGTPEEICNRLRDEWIANSTTRTGAWVYCISAEGLKHIHMVLEDSKPMRFATIKKEYAIGMHFEATKGTKRQAEDYIHKLGKFEEKGEQIIFSCQHGEIKGRQGKRSDLDDYFERLEAGETVKDILRDTPRAYVHETVLKKMYYDIRSQHTPVVRDMRVFWHTGQTGSGKSYERVKLIKEVGEENIYYLTSFNSGAFDNYNGEPYLWIEDYRGEFKLQELLRLLDCYKAEIPARFSNIKALWNEVHITSVLTPREVYSKSTLDDNDRIEQLLRRITSIVYHFKANGSEYYQLHFPSNSLRVTMENEVYNSKKFIESFVPILTDSDYESAGDSPEGETSRTDSALNQSESK
;
A
#
# COMPACT_ATOMS: atom_id res chain seq x y z
N MET A 1 -44.41 -7.08 6.88
CA MET A 1 -43.82 -8.36 6.48
C MET A 1 -42.46 -8.06 5.90
N ASN A 2 -41.45 -8.75 6.37
CA ASN A 2 -40.07 -8.51 5.88
C ASN A 2 -39.93 -9.16 4.48
N ASP A 3 -39.97 -8.36 3.41
CA ASP A 3 -39.89 -8.84 2.02
C ASP A 3 -38.43 -8.83 1.52
N SER A 4 -37.49 -9.16 2.44
CA SER A 4 -36.07 -9.20 2.10
C SER A 4 -35.74 -10.32 1.13
N VAL A 5 -34.91 -10.00 0.13
CA VAL A 5 -34.41 -10.94 -0.88
C VAL A 5 -32.90 -11.04 -0.70
N SER A 6 -32.37 -12.25 -0.57
CA SER A 6 -30.94 -12.50 -0.42
C SER A 6 -30.52 -13.80 -1.11
N ARG A 7 -29.23 -13.91 -1.44
CA ARG A 7 -28.63 -15.16 -1.89
C ARG A 7 -27.96 -15.94 -0.76
N SER A 8 -27.79 -15.31 0.40
CA SER A 8 -27.15 -15.90 1.57
C SER A 8 -27.94 -15.56 2.81
N TRP A 9 -28.18 -16.55 3.65
CA TRP A 9 -28.98 -16.47 4.86
C TRP A 9 -28.27 -17.13 6.03
N PHE A 10 -28.24 -16.47 7.17
CA PHE A 10 -27.96 -17.08 8.45
C PHE A 10 -29.23 -17.68 9.02
N ALA A 11 -29.11 -18.85 9.61
CA ALA A 11 -30.20 -19.45 10.35
C ALA A 11 -29.71 -20.04 11.68
N VAL A 12 -30.58 -19.97 12.67
CA VAL A 12 -30.41 -20.63 13.96
C VAL A 12 -31.61 -21.49 14.25
N PHE A 13 -31.36 -22.74 14.62
CA PHE A 13 -32.37 -23.73 14.93
C PHE A 13 -32.16 -24.23 16.34
N ASN A 14 -32.98 -23.79 17.28
CA ASN A 14 -32.94 -24.20 18.69
C ASN A 14 -33.75 -25.48 18.91
N ASN A 15 -33.28 -26.35 19.79
CA ASN A 15 -33.94 -27.59 20.21
C ASN A 15 -34.50 -28.40 19.03
N PRO A 16 -33.67 -28.86 18.06
CA PRO A 16 -34.17 -29.55 16.88
C PRO A 16 -35.05 -30.76 17.20
N GLU A 17 -34.83 -31.42 18.30
CA GLU A 17 -35.60 -32.58 18.76
C GLU A 17 -37.08 -32.24 19.03
N GLU A 18 -37.39 -31.02 19.50
CA GLU A 18 -38.76 -30.54 19.72
C GLU A 18 -39.52 -30.30 18.40
N HIS A 19 -38.78 -30.26 17.30
CA HIS A 19 -39.29 -30.02 15.96
C HIS A 19 -39.20 -31.24 15.02
N CYS A 20 -39.24 -32.43 15.59
CA CYS A 20 -39.17 -33.72 14.86
C CYS A 20 -37.83 -34.01 14.13
N TYR A 21 -36.74 -33.36 14.54
CA TYR A 21 -35.39 -33.72 14.13
C TYR A 21 -34.71 -34.51 15.25
N THR A 22 -34.99 -35.80 15.27
CA THR A 22 -34.47 -36.74 16.27
C THR A 22 -33.29 -37.52 15.70
N GLY A 23 -32.35 -37.92 16.56
CA GLY A 23 -31.15 -38.67 16.19
C GLY A 23 -29.87 -38.08 16.75
N THR A 24 -28.76 -38.54 16.27
CA THR A 24 -27.45 -38.00 16.61
C THR A 24 -27.25 -36.58 16.00
N PRO A 25 -26.38 -35.74 16.54
CA PRO A 25 -26.06 -34.44 15.94
C PRO A 25 -25.65 -34.52 14.47
N GLU A 26 -24.94 -35.59 14.09
CA GLU A 26 -24.55 -35.86 12.71
C GLU A 26 -25.76 -36.17 11.82
N GLU A 27 -26.66 -37.06 12.24
CA GLU A 27 -27.87 -37.41 11.50
C GLU A 27 -28.77 -36.20 11.29
N ILE A 28 -28.93 -35.35 12.32
CA ILE A 28 -29.74 -34.14 12.25
C ILE A 28 -29.14 -33.13 11.23
N CYS A 29 -27.84 -32.84 11.33
CA CYS A 29 -27.16 -31.93 10.41
C CYS A 29 -27.18 -32.45 8.95
N ASN A 30 -26.92 -33.72 8.75
CA ASN A 30 -26.96 -34.35 7.43
C ASN A 30 -28.37 -34.29 6.81
N ARG A 31 -29.41 -34.56 7.61
CA ARG A 31 -30.81 -34.43 7.16
C ARG A 31 -31.13 -33.00 6.74
N LEU A 32 -30.77 -32.00 7.55
CA LEU A 32 -30.99 -30.58 7.20
C LEU A 32 -30.21 -30.20 5.93
N ARG A 33 -29.00 -30.68 5.76
CA ARG A 33 -28.22 -30.47 4.54
C ARG A 33 -28.93 -31.06 3.33
N ASP A 34 -29.37 -32.33 3.44
CA ASP A 34 -29.99 -33.06 2.31
C ASP A 34 -31.33 -32.42 1.92
N GLU A 35 -32.13 -31.99 2.90
CA GLU A 35 -33.35 -31.20 2.64
C GLU A 35 -33.07 -29.88 1.92
N TRP A 36 -31.95 -29.20 2.26
CA TRP A 36 -31.56 -27.95 1.61
C TRP A 36 -31.15 -28.16 0.16
N ILE A 37 -30.27 -29.11 -0.09
CA ILE A 37 -29.71 -29.36 -1.44
C ILE A 37 -30.69 -30.05 -2.39
N ALA A 38 -31.70 -30.75 -1.87
CA ALA A 38 -32.68 -31.47 -2.69
C ALA A 38 -33.44 -30.57 -3.66
N ASN A 39 -33.59 -29.29 -3.35
CA ASN A 39 -34.41 -28.34 -4.11
C ASN A 39 -33.63 -27.59 -5.21
N SER A 40 -32.28 -27.62 -5.22
CA SER A 40 -31.47 -26.93 -6.22
C SER A 40 -30.02 -27.41 -6.21
N THR A 41 -29.48 -27.65 -7.39
CA THR A 41 -28.07 -28.02 -7.61
C THR A 41 -27.08 -26.87 -7.41
N THR A 42 -27.58 -25.64 -7.24
CA THR A 42 -26.78 -24.43 -7.06
C THR A 42 -26.67 -23.99 -5.58
N ARG A 43 -27.29 -24.77 -4.68
CA ARG A 43 -27.28 -24.49 -3.25
C ARG A 43 -26.00 -24.98 -2.59
N THR A 44 -25.48 -24.13 -1.71
CA THR A 44 -24.36 -24.43 -0.81
C THR A 44 -24.76 -24.10 0.62
N GLY A 45 -24.04 -24.63 1.60
CA GLY A 45 -24.33 -24.31 3.00
C GLY A 45 -23.39 -24.99 3.97
N ALA A 46 -23.45 -24.52 5.20
CA ALA A 46 -22.77 -25.11 6.34
C ALA A 46 -23.71 -25.21 7.55
N TRP A 47 -23.58 -26.29 8.29
CA TRP A 47 -24.41 -26.64 9.45
C TRP A 47 -23.50 -27.00 10.61
N VAL A 48 -23.68 -26.35 11.76
CA VAL A 48 -22.85 -26.57 12.95
C VAL A 48 -23.76 -26.80 14.13
N TYR A 49 -23.72 -27.99 14.69
CA TYR A 49 -24.45 -28.37 15.90
C TYR A 49 -23.65 -27.96 17.12
N CYS A 50 -24.23 -27.10 17.93
CA CYS A 50 -23.61 -26.56 19.14
C CYS A 50 -24.44 -26.84 20.41
N ILE A 51 -23.75 -26.83 21.55
CA ILE A 51 -24.37 -26.78 22.87
C ILE A 51 -23.87 -25.51 23.55
N SER A 52 -24.80 -24.64 24.01
CA SER A 52 -24.42 -23.43 24.76
C SER A 52 -23.89 -23.79 26.13
N ALA A 53 -23.25 -22.84 26.81
CA ALA A 53 -22.80 -22.99 28.20
C ALA A 53 -23.97 -23.35 29.18
N GLU A 54 -25.22 -23.01 28.83
CA GLU A 54 -26.41 -23.33 29.59
C GLU A 54 -27.06 -24.67 29.19
N GLY A 55 -26.43 -25.43 28.28
CA GLY A 55 -26.89 -26.71 27.79
C GLY A 55 -27.93 -26.66 26.67
N LEU A 56 -28.21 -25.47 26.06
CA LEU A 56 -29.14 -25.36 24.95
C LEU A 56 -28.52 -25.98 23.71
N LYS A 57 -29.22 -26.95 23.13
CA LYS A 57 -28.85 -27.57 21.84
C LYS A 57 -29.36 -26.71 20.69
N HIS A 58 -28.50 -26.33 19.79
CA HIS A 58 -28.87 -25.51 18.63
C HIS A 58 -27.96 -25.72 17.45
N ILE A 59 -28.45 -25.39 16.25
CA ILE A 59 -27.70 -25.51 15.00
C ILE A 59 -27.59 -24.12 14.37
N HIS A 60 -26.33 -23.71 14.12
CA HIS A 60 -26.03 -22.54 13.30
C HIS A 60 -25.88 -22.97 11.85
N MET A 61 -26.48 -22.20 10.94
CA MET A 61 -26.44 -22.51 9.51
C MET A 61 -26.11 -21.27 8.70
N VAL A 62 -25.34 -21.48 7.64
CA VAL A 62 -25.22 -20.53 6.53
C VAL A 62 -25.74 -21.22 5.30
N LEU A 63 -26.73 -20.64 4.65
CA LEU A 63 -27.48 -21.23 3.54
C LEU A 63 -27.38 -20.28 2.34
N GLU A 64 -26.88 -20.78 1.23
CA GLU A 64 -26.67 -19.97 0.02
C GLU A 64 -27.26 -20.61 -1.24
N ASP A 65 -27.74 -19.78 -2.17
CA ASP A 65 -28.11 -20.18 -3.52
C ASP A 65 -27.56 -19.16 -4.52
N SER A 66 -27.17 -19.60 -5.70
CA SER A 66 -26.78 -18.71 -6.80
C SER A 66 -27.93 -17.79 -7.24
N LYS A 67 -29.18 -18.21 -7.01
CA LYS A 67 -30.39 -17.43 -7.27
C LYS A 67 -30.84 -16.72 -6.00
N PRO A 68 -31.28 -15.45 -6.08
CA PRO A 68 -31.80 -14.74 -4.92
C PRO A 68 -33.13 -15.35 -4.47
N MET A 69 -33.30 -15.55 -3.17
CA MET A 69 -34.47 -16.09 -2.53
C MET A 69 -35.16 -15.04 -1.66
N ARG A 70 -36.50 -15.04 -1.65
CA ARG A 70 -37.30 -14.24 -0.73
C ARG A 70 -37.32 -14.91 0.63
N PHE A 71 -37.39 -14.10 1.70
CA PHE A 71 -37.56 -14.60 3.06
C PHE A 71 -38.72 -15.59 3.22
N ALA A 72 -39.85 -15.30 2.58
CA ALA A 72 -41.02 -16.20 2.59
C ALA A 72 -40.72 -17.56 1.93
N THR A 73 -39.86 -17.61 0.94
CA THR A 73 -39.49 -18.85 0.22
C THR A 73 -38.61 -19.73 1.14
N ILE A 74 -37.55 -19.17 1.72
CA ILE A 74 -36.68 -19.96 2.57
C ILE A 74 -37.40 -20.51 3.81
N LYS A 75 -38.34 -19.73 4.35
CA LYS A 75 -39.15 -20.14 5.53
C LYS A 75 -40.10 -21.28 5.23
N LYS A 76 -40.49 -21.51 3.95
CA LYS A 76 -41.33 -22.64 3.56
C LYS A 76 -40.54 -23.93 3.37
N GLU A 77 -39.25 -23.83 3.13
CA GLU A 77 -38.44 -24.99 2.76
C GLU A 77 -37.78 -25.68 3.97
N TYR A 78 -37.76 -25.01 5.10
CA TYR A 78 -37.24 -25.57 6.34
C TYR A 78 -38.25 -25.67 7.46
N ALA A 79 -37.93 -26.48 8.45
CA ALA A 79 -38.77 -26.76 9.59
C ALA A 79 -39.23 -25.49 10.36
N ILE A 80 -40.41 -25.61 10.92
CA ILE A 80 -40.98 -24.59 11.81
C ILE A 80 -40.03 -24.42 13.02
N GLY A 81 -39.81 -23.17 13.46
CA GLY A 81 -38.99 -22.87 14.63
C GLY A 81 -37.59 -22.33 14.33
N MET A 82 -37.19 -22.26 13.09
CA MET A 82 -35.93 -21.65 12.71
C MET A 82 -36.01 -20.12 12.60
N HIS A 83 -34.97 -19.46 13.07
CA HIS A 83 -34.77 -18.02 12.86
C HIS A 83 -33.87 -17.80 11.67
N PHE A 84 -34.28 -16.90 10.73
CA PHE A 84 -33.51 -16.57 9.52
C PHE A 84 -33.22 -15.09 9.47
N GLU A 85 -31.97 -14.76 9.10
CA GLU A 85 -31.52 -13.40 8.77
C GLU A 85 -30.75 -13.41 7.46
N ALA A 86 -30.96 -12.37 6.63
CA ALA A 86 -30.10 -12.19 5.46
C ALA A 86 -28.67 -11.93 5.90
N THR A 87 -27.71 -12.66 5.34
CA THR A 87 -26.29 -12.51 5.66
C THR A 87 -25.84 -11.10 5.36
N LYS A 88 -25.27 -10.41 6.34
CA LYS A 88 -24.73 -9.03 6.24
C LYS A 88 -23.20 -9.00 6.19
N GLY A 89 -22.55 -10.10 6.55
CA GLY A 89 -21.11 -10.22 6.68
C GLY A 89 -20.38 -10.64 5.41
N THR A 90 -19.06 -10.51 5.45
CA THR A 90 -18.13 -11.02 4.43
C THR A 90 -18.06 -12.56 4.46
N LYS A 91 -17.45 -13.17 3.42
CA LYS A 91 -17.14 -14.62 3.39
C LYS A 91 -16.40 -15.05 4.66
N ARG A 92 -15.33 -14.32 5.03
CA ARG A 92 -14.53 -14.60 6.22
C ARG A 92 -15.37 -14.56 7.51
N GLN A 93 -16.22 -13.54 7.65
CA GLN A 93 -17.09 -13.46 8.83
C GLN A 93 -18.12 -14.60 8.89
N ALA A 94 -18.59 -15.10 7.76
CA ALA A 94 -19.47 -16.27 7.70
C ALA A 94 -18.70 -17.54 8.07
N GLU A 95 -17.47 -17.71 7.61
CA GLU A 95 -16.57 -18.81 7.98
C GLU A 95 -16.20 -18.76 9.47
N ASP A 96 -15.78 -17.58 9.97
CA ASP A 96 -15.48 -17.37 11.39
C ASP A 96 -16.67 -17.70 12.29
N TYR A 97 -17.89 -17.33 11.86
CA TYR A 97 -19.12 -17.66 12.59
C TYR A 97 -19.38 -19.17 12.64
N ILE A 98 -19.19 -19.87 11.53
CA ILE A 98 -19.37 -21.31 11.42
C ILE A 98 -18.31 -22.05 12.24
N HIS A 99 -17.05 -21.63 12.15
CA HIS A 99 -15.93 -22.27 12.87
C HIS A 99 -15.73 -21.72 14.28
N LYS A 100 -16.58 -20.78 14.73
CA LYS A 100 -16.50 -20.16 16.05
C LYS A 100 -15.13 -19.53 16.33
N LEU A 101 -14.58 -18.82 15.34
CA LEU A 101 -13.28 -18.15 15.45
C LEU A 101 -13.41 -16.67 15.85
N GLY A 102 -12.35 -16.12 16.43
CA GLY A 102 -12.26 -14.71 16.82
C GLY A 102 -13.38 -14.28 17.78
N LYS A 103 -14.13 -13.24 17.46
CA LYS A 103 -15.22 -12.71 18.33
C LYS A 103 -16.33 -13.72 18.67
N PHE A 104 -16.36 -14.88 18.01
CA PHE A 104 -17.35 -15.93 18.27
C PHE A 104 -16.84 -17.02 19.23
N GLU A 105 -15.55 -17.05 19.57
CA GLU A 105 -14.97 -17.96 20.57
C GLU A 105 -15.44 -17.64 22.00
N GLU A 106 -15.70 -16.36 22.29
CA GLU A 106 -16.04 -15.88 23.65
C GLU A 106 -17.41 -16.33 24.16
N LYS A 107 -18.26 -16.93 23.31
CA LYS A 107 -19.61 -17.35 23.69
C LYS A 107 -19.69 -18.66 24.46
N GLY A 108 -18.57 -19.36 24.67
CA GLY A 108 -18.53 -20.61 25.39
C GLY A 108 -19.37 -21.75 24.77
N GLU A 109 -19.67 -21.66 23.49
CA GLU A 109 -20.42 -22.68 22.76
C GLU A 109 -19.51 -23.84 22.39
N GLN A 110 -19.95 -25.06 22.67
CA GLN A 110 -19.24 -26.28 22.30
C GLN A 110 -19.76 -26.79 20.95
N ILE A 111 -18.87 -26.87 19.94
CA ILE A 111 -19.19 -27.50 18.66
C ILE A 111 -19.15 -29.02 18.86
N ILE A 112 -20.26 -29.70 18.54
CA ILE A 112 -20.39 -31.14 18.63
C ILE A 112 -20.21 -31.81 17.27
N PHE A 113 -20.78 -31.20 16.22
CA PHE A 113 -20.65 -31.68 14.86
C PHE A 113 -20.76 -30.54 13.85
N SER A 114 -20.08 -30.65 12.73
CA SER A 114 -20.21 -29.70 11.62
C SER A 114 -20.13 -30.40 10.28
N CYS A 115 -20.93 -29.94 9.31
CA CYS A 115 -20.82 -30.38 7.92
C CYS A 115 -21.02 -29.19 6.96
N GLN A 116 -20.48 -29.32 5.76
CA GLN A 116 -20.55 -28.31 4.72
C GLN A 116 -20.82 -28.95 3.37
N HIS A 117 -21.60 -28.28 2.53
CA HIS A 117 -21.84 -28.63 1.13
C HIS A 117 -21.50 -27.45 0.23
N GLY A 118 -20.52 -27.63 -0.64
CA GLY A 118 -20.01 -26.58 -1.51
C GLY A 118 -19.23 -25.47 -0.80
N GLU A 119 -18.89 -24.43 -1.51
CA GLU A 119 -18.14 -23.27 -1.00
C GLU A 119 -19.12 -22.18 -0.54
N ILE A 120 -18.90 -21.66 0.68
CA ILE A 120 -19.63 -20.50 1.20
C ILE A 120 -19.04 -19.23 0.58
N LYS A 121 -19.88 -18.41 -0.02
CA LYS A 121 -19.46 -17.18 -0.73
C LYS A 121 -19.75 -15.89 0.04
N GLY A 122 -20.58 -15.95 1.08
CA GLY A 122 -21.03 -14.80 1.84
C GLY A 122 -21.95 -13.89 1.01
N ARG A 123 -22.17 -12.67 1.50
CA ARG A 123 -23.07 -11.72 0.85
C ARG A 123 -22.56 -11.32 -0.53
N GLN A 124 -23.25 -11.76 -1.60
CA GLN A 124 -23.11 -11.15 -2.93
C GLN A 124 -23.95 -9.87 -2.98
N GLY A 125 -23.28 -8.71 -3.00
CA GLY A 125 -23.99 -7.44 -3.19
C GLY A 125 -23.33 -6.20 -2.63
N LYS A 126 -22.40 -6.31 -1.66
CA LYS A 126 -21.36 -5.33 -1.42
C LYS A 126 -20.11 -5.82 -2.13
N ARG A 127 -19.35 -4.92 -2.70
CA ARG A 127 -18.03 -5.25 -3.27
C ARG A 127 -17.12 -5.72 -2.13
N SER A 128 -17.22 -7.02 -1.80
CA SER A 128 -16.42 -7.68 -0.76
C SER A 128 -14.93 -7.60 -1.06
N ASP A 129 -14.56 -7.51 -2.33
CA ASP A 129 -13.21 -7.29 -2.81
C ASP A 129 -12.62 -5.94 -2.33
N LEU A 130 -13.41 -4.85 -2.34
CA LEU A 130 -12.93 -3.55 -1.84
C LEU A 130 -12.81 -3.52 -0.31
N ASP A 131 -13.69 -4.21 0.41
CA ASP A 131 -13.59 -4.32 1.87
C ASP A 131 -12.35 -5.14 2.27
N ASP A 132 -12.06 -6.25 1.55
CA ASP A 132 -10.86 -7.07 1.73
C ASP A 132 -9.57 -6.27 1.43
N TYR A 133 -9.56 -5.52 0.32
CA TYR A 133 -8.42 -4.66 0.00
C TYR A 133 -8.19 -3.57 1.05
N PHE A 134 -9.25 -3.00 1.59
CA PHE A 134 -9.15 -2.00 2.65
C PHE A 134 -8.52 -2.60 3.92
N GLU A 135 -8.98 -3.80 4.36
CA GLU A 135 -8.41 -4.51 5.50
C GLU A 135 -6.91 -4.84 5.28
N ARG A 136 -6.52 -5.24 4.08
CA ARG A 136 -5.11 -5.51 3.71
C ARG A 136 -4.26 -4.24 3.77
N LEU A 137 -4.77 -3.13 3.25
CA LEU A 137 -4.09 -1.83 3.31
C LEU A 137 -3.95 -1.33 4.76
N GLU A 138 -4.96 -1.52 5.61
CA GLU A 138 -4.87 -1.21 7.05
C GLU A 138 -3.87 -2.10 7.79
N ALA A 139 -3.71 -3.35 7.35
CA ALA A 139 -2.70 -4.27 7.87
C ALA A 139 -1.27 -3.91 7.44
N GLY A 140 -1.09 -2.89 6.59
CA GLY A 140 0.21 -2.36 6.16
C GLY A 140 0.70 -2.90 4.81
N GLU A 141 -0.11 -3.66 4.07
CA GLU A 141 0.23 -4.05 2.70
C GLU A 141 0.20 -2.82 1.77
N THR A 142 1.00 -2.87 0.71
CA THR A 142 1.02 -1.80 -0.30
C THR A 142 0.01 -2.08 -1.40
N VAL A 143 -0.36 -1.04 -2.15
CA VAL A 143 -1.20 -1.21 -3.36
C VAL A 143 -0.54 -2.19 -4.35
N LYS A 144 0.78 -2.13 -4.50
CA LYS A 144 1.55 -3.01 -5.38
C LYS A 144 1.45 -4.48 -4.98
N ASP A 145 1.49 -4.78 -3.67
CA ASP A 145 1.32 -6.14 -3.16
C ASP A 145 -0.06 -6.69 -3.51
N ILE A 146 -1.11 -5.90 -3.28
CA ILE A 146 -2.49 -6.29 -3.62
C ILE A 146 -2.65 -6.54 -5.11
N LEU A 147 -2.11 -5.66 -5.96
CA LEU A 147 -2.19 -5.79 -7.42
C LEU A 147 -1.45 -7.04 -7.93
N ARG A 148 -0.30 -7.35 -7.33
CA ARG A 148 0.50 -8.54 -7.67
C ARG A 148 -0.23 -9.84 -7.32
N ASP A 149 -0.83 -9.89 -6.13
CA ASP A 149 -1.50 -11.09 -5.64
C ASP A 149 -2.89 -11.29 -6.23
N THR A 150 -3.55 -10.20 -6.61
CA THR A 150 -4.92 -10.21 -7.10
C THR A 150 -5.04 -9.42 -8.40
N PRO A 151 -4.80 -10.04 -9.59
CA PRO A 151 -4.84 -9.31 -10.85
C PRO A 151 -6.16 -8.58 -11.15
N ARG A 152 -7.29 -9.04 -10.61
CA ARG A 152 -8.57 -8.34 -10.74
C ARG A 152 -8.60 -6.97 -10.04
N ALA A 153 -7.71 -6.74 -9.09
CA ALA A 153 -7.61 -5.48 -8.36
C ALA A 153 -7.18 -4.30 -9.26
N TYR A 154 -6.56 -4.57 -10.43
CA TYR A 154 -6.18 -3.50 -11.38
C TYR A 154 -7.35 -2.62 -11.82
N VAL A 155 -8.57 -3.16 -11.92
CA VAL A 155 -9.76 -2.34 -12.24
C VAL A 155 -10.12 -1.35 -11.14
N HIS A 156 -9.53 -1.51 -9.95
CA HIS A 156 -9.71 -0.67 -8.77
C HIS A 156 -8.46 0.11 -8.38
N GLU A 157 -7.40 0.08 -9.17
CA GLU A 157 -6.09 0.67 -8.83
C GLU A 157 -6.20 2.11 -8.32
N THR A 158 -6.95 2.97 -9.00
CA THR A 158 -7.16 4.37 -8.57
C THR A 158 -7.85 4.45 -7.21
N VAL A 159 -8.81 3.57 -6.94
CA VAL A 159 -9.51 3.53 -5.64
C VAL A 159 -8.58 3.04 -4.54
N LEU A 160 -7.77 2.01 -4.83
CA LEU A 160 -6.78 1.47 -3.90
C LEU A 160 -5.72 2.51 -3.53
N LYS A 161 -5.19 3.25 -4.51
CA LYS A 161 -4.25 4.35 -4.28
C LYS A 161 -4.84 5.41 -3.37
N LYS A 162 -6.11 5.77 -3.58
CA LYS A 162 -6.82 6.73 -2.74
C LYS A 162 -7.04 6.21 -1.31
N MET A 163 -7.48 4.95 -1.16
CA MET A 163 -7.62 4.31 0.15
C MET A 163 -6.29 4.28 0.90
N TYR A 164 -5.22 3.83 0.24
CA TYR A 164 -3.89 3.80 0.81
C TYR A 164 -3.43 5.17 1.29
N TYR A 165 -3.62 6.19 0.45
CA TYR A 165 -3.29 7.57 0.79
C TYR A 165 -4.08 8.08 2.01
N ASP A 166 -5.39 7.80 2.06
CA ASP A 166 -6.24 8.20 3.19
C ASP A 166 -5.82 7.51 4.50
N ILE A 167 -5.54 6.21 4.46
CA ILE A 167 -5.02 5.43 5.60
C ILE A 167 -3.68 6.02 6.07
N ARG A 168 -2.73 6.20 5.15
CA ARG A 168 -1.45 6.84 5.44
C ARG A 168 -1.61 8.22 6.06
N SER A 169 -2.53 9.04 5.51
CA SER A 169 -2.82 10.36 6.03
C SER A 169 -3.36 10.35 7.45
N GLN A 170 -4.14 9.33 7.82
CA GLN A 170 -4.66 9.19 9.18
C GLN A 170 -3.56 8.79 10.17
N HIS A 171 -2.69 7.86 9.79
CA HIS A 171 -1.61 7.35 10.66
C HIS A 171 -0.38 8.26 10.71
N THR A 172 -0.20 9.17 9.75
CA THR A 172 0.91 10.13 9.76
C THR A 172 0.70 11.17 10.86
N PRO A 173 1.64 11.35 11.80
CA PRO A 173 1.50 12.33 12.87
C PRO A 173 1.49 13.76 12.32
N VAL A 174 0.92 14.69 13.09
CA VAL A 174 0.89 16.13 12.73
C VAL A 174 2.30 16.69 12.62
N VAL A 175 3.20 16.28 13.51
CA VAL A 175 4.64 16.60 13.46
C VAL A 175 5.37 15.32 13.06
N ARG A 176 5.97 15.32 11.89
CA ARG A 176 6.71 14.19 11.33
C ARG A 176 8.17 14.25 11.77
N ASP A 177 8.81 13.10 11.96
CA ASP A 177 10.26 13.00 12.12
C ASP A 177 10.91 13.14 10.73
N MET A 178 11.23 14.38 10.36
CA MET A 178 11.72 14.73 9.03
C MET A 178 13.24 14.60 8.96
N ARG A 179 13.72 13.85 7.97
CA ARG A 179 15.12 13.78 7.58
C ARG A 179 15.30 14.32 6.18
N VAL A 180 16.24 15.24 6.01
CA VAL A 180 16.52 15.87 4.71
C VAL A 180 18.01 15.77 4.40
N PHE A 181 18.32 15.09 3.31
CA PHE A 181 19.68 14.91 2.82
C PHE A 181 19.91 15.70 1.53
N TRP A 182 20.90 16.58 1.55
CA TRP A 182 21.29 17.36 0.38
C TRP A 182 22.55 16.79 -0.23
N HIS A 183 22.43 16.06 -1.32
CA HIS A 183 23.52 15.42 -2.05
C HIS A 183 24.15 16.40 -3.03
N THR A 184 25.41 16.76 -2.81
CA THR A 184 26.16 17.66 -3.69
C THR A 184 27.51 17.07 -4.10
N GLY A 185 28.17 17.67 -5.07
CA GLY A 185 29.46 17.24 -5.59
C GLY A 185 29.53 17.42 -7.12
N GLN A 186 30.69 17.17 -7.70
CA GLN A 186 30.91 17.31 -9.14
C GLN A 186 30.01 16.35 -9.94
N THR A 187 29.82 16.65 -11.23
CA THR A 187 29.14 15.73 -12.14
C THR A 187 29.93 14.41 -12.21
N GLY A 188 29.24 13.28 -12.22
CA GLY A 188 29.87 11.96 -12.23
C GLY A 188 30.46 11.53 -10.88
N SER A 189 30.15 12.19 -9.78
CA SER A 189 30.65 11.86 -8.43
C SER A 189 29.81 10.79 -7.69
N GLY A 190 28.82 10.16 -8.33
CA GLY A 190 28.00 9.10 -7.72
C GLY A 190 26.75 9.57 -6.98
N LYS A 191 26.34 10.86 -7.07
CA LYS A 191 25.15 11.37 -6.38
C LYS A 191 23.88 10.56 -6.67
N SER A 192 23.62 10.27 -7.95
CA SER A 192 22.42 9.54 -8.38
C SER A 192 22.45 8.06 -7.95
N TYR A 193 23.61 7.52 -7.57
CA TYR A 193 23.69 6.15 -7.07
C TYR A 193 23.05 5.98 -5.69
N GLU A 194 22.98 7.04 -4.90
CA GLU A 194 22.25 7.00 -3.63
C GLU A 194 20.79 6.60 -3.83
N ARG A 195 20.19 6.95 -4.97
CA ARG A 195 18.85 6.48 -5.34
C ARG A 195 18.78 4.97 -5.46
N VAL A 196 19.80 4.36 -6.08
CA VAL A 196 19.86 2.89 -6.23
C VAL A 196 19.97 2.21 -4.87
N LYS A 197 20.75 2.78 -3.96
CA LYS A 197 20.84 2.26 -2.58
C LYS A 197 19.51 2.38 -1.86
N LEU A 198 18.86 3.53 -1.93
CA LEU A 198 17.57 3.76 -1.32
C LEU A 198 16.51 2.79 -1.87
N ILE A 199 16.48 2.56 -3.19
CA ILE A 199 15.59 1.55 -3.81
C ILE A 199 15.84 0.15 -3.23
N LYS A 200 17.12 -0.24 -3.07
CA LYS A 200 17.45 -1.56 -2.51
C LYS A 200 17.05 -1.70 -1.05
N GLU A 201 17.08 -0.61 -0.29
CA GLU A 201 16.75 -0.59 1.14
C GLU A 201 15.25 -0.57 1.40
N VAL A 202 14.51 0.29 0.70
CA VAL A 202 13.11 0.58 1.05
C VAL A 202 12.09 0.13 0.00
N GLY A 203 12.53 -0.27 -1.20
CA GLY A 203 11.69 -0.57 -2.34
C GLY A 203 11.31 0.68 -3.16
N GLU A 204 11.28 0.55 -4.47
CA GLU A 204 10.99 1.65 -5.40
C GLU A 204 9.58 2.25 -5.19
N GLU A 205 8.62 1.41 -4.80
CA GLU A 205 7.23 1.78 -4.53
C GLU A 205 7.04 2.75 -3.36
N ASN A 206 8.03 2.86 -2.50
CA ASN A 206 8.01 3.76 -1.35
C ASN A 206 8.65 5.12 -1.64
N ILE A 207 9.16 5.34 -2.86
CA ILE A 207 9.88 6.55 -3.23
C ILE A 207 9.07 7.33 -4.28
N TYR A 208 8.74 8.57 -3.97
CA TYR A 208 8.20 9.50 -4.95
C TYR A 208 9.33 10.27 -5.63
N TYR A 209 9.40 10.14 -6.96
CA TYR A 209 10.40 10.84 -7.78
C TYR A 209 9.85 12.15 -8.30
N LEU A 210 10.44 13.25 -7.87
CA LEU A 210 10.10 14.58 -8.35
C LEU A 210 11.09 14.97 -9.46
N THR A 211 10.68 14.77 -10.70
CA THR A 211 11.47 15.06 -11.91
C THR A 211 10.95 16.29 -12.67
N SER A 212 9.79 16.79 -12.29
CA SER A 212 9.15 17.95 -12.90
C SER A 212 8.77 18.94 -11.80
N PHE A 213 9.04 20.22 -12.05
CA PHE A 213 8.85 21.29 -11.07
C PHE A 213 7.68 22.23 -11.43
N ASN A 214 6.77 21.76 -12.27
CA ASN A 214 5.57 22.51 -12.69
C ASN A 214 4.37 22.25 -11.77
N SER A 215 3.22 22.84 -12.11
CA SER A 215 1.98 22.71 -11.34
C SER A 215 1.46 21.26 -11.19
N GLY A 216 1.97 20.32 -11.96
CA GLY A 216 1.63 18.89 -11.89
C GLY A 216 2.65 18.04 -11.17
N ALA A 217 3.62 18.67 -10.52
CA ALA A 217 4.75 17.99 -9.87
C ALA A 217 4.35 16.87 -8.89
N PHE A 218 3.17 16.96 -8.28
CA PHE A 218 2.67 16.02 -7.29
C PHE A 218 1.38 15.28 -7.70
N ASP A 219 0.98 15.35 -8.98
CA ASP A 219 -0.27 14.73 -9.46
C ASP A 219 -0.31 13.20 -9.27
N ASN A 220 0.85 12.56 -9.28
CA ASN A 220 1.01 11.11 -9.13
C ASN A 220 1.47 10.69 -7.73
N TYR A 221 1.53 11.60 -6.75
CA TYR A 221 1.90 11.27 -5.39
C TYR A 221 0.78 10.45 -4.71
N ASN A 222 1.13 9.29 -4.15
CA ASN A 222 0.18 8.37 -3.53
C ASN A 222 0.46 8.14 -2.03
N GLY A 223 1.22 9.02 -1.40
CA GLY A 223 1.55 8.89 0.02
C GLY A 223 2.89 8.21 0.30
N GLU A 224 3.77 8.13 -0.68
CA GLU A 224 5.10 7.54 -0.53
C GLU A 224 5.86 8.23 0.63
N PRO A 225 6.54 7.44 1.50
CA PRO A 225 7.26 7.98 2.66
C PRO A 225 8.57 8.66 2.33
N TYR A 226 9.12 8.44 1.14
CA TYR A 226 10.37 9.01 0.67
C TYR A 226 10.13 9.93 -0.53
N LEU A 227 10.73 11.13 -0.51
CA LEU A 227 10.70 12.08 -1.60
C LEU A 227 12.11 12.22 -2.20
N TRP A 228 12.25 11.94 -3.49
CA TRP A 228 13.48 12.14 -4.23
C TRP A 228 13.37 13.30 -5.20
N ILE A 229 14.18 14.35 -5.02
CA ILE A 229 14.25 15.53 -5.89
C ILE A 229 15.57 15.47 -6.66
N GLU A 230 15.48 15.29 -7.99
CA GLU A 230 16.66 15.08 -8.82
C GLU A 230 17.13 16.37 -9.50
N ASP A 231 18.46 16.54 -9.58
CA ASP A 231 19.17 17.63 -10.27
C ASP A 231 18.65 19.03 -9.95
N TYR A 232 18.30 19.25 -8.70
CA TYR A 232 17.71 20.50 -8.24
C TYR A 232 18.64 21.69 -8.40
N ARG A 233 18.14 22.78 -8.99
CA ARG A 233 18.88 24.03 -9.26
C ARG A 233 18.17 25.28 -8.77
N GLY A 234 17.07 25.13 -8.01
CA GLY A 234 16.29 26.25 -7.49
C GLY A 234 15.01 26.51 -8.28
N GLU A 235 14.43 25.47 -8.86
CA GLU A 235 13.18 25.54 -9.63
C GLU A 235 11.99 25.97 -8.76
N PHE A 236 11.96 25.55 -7.50
CA PHE A 236 11.01 26.06 -6.53
C PHE A 236 11.49 27.38 -5.94
N LYS A 237 10.56 28.31 -5.73
CA LYS A 237 10.82 29.44 -4.83
C LYS A 237 11.19 28.91 -3.44
N LEU A 238 12.07 29.62 -2.74
CA LEU A 238 12.53 29.19 -1.42
C LEU A 238 11.36 28.87 -0.47
N GLN A 239 10.28 29.67 -0.46
CA GLN A 239 9.09 29.41 0.35
C GLN A 239 8.38 28.09 0.02
N GLU A 240 8.36 27.68 -1.25
CA GLU A 240 7.77 26.43 -1.68
C GLU A 240 8.63 25.25 -1.20
N LEU A 241 9.96 25.33 -1.38
CA LEU A 241 10.86 24.32 -0.86
C LEU A 241 10.77 24.20 0.66
N LEU A 242 10.74 25.32 1.40
CA LEU A 242 10.58 25.31 2.85
C LEU A 242 9.32 24.56 3.29
N ARG A 243 8.22 24.70 2.52
CA ARG A 243 6.95 23.99 2.79
C ARG A 243 7.07 22.48 2.54
N LEU A 244 7.81 22.07 1.49
CA LEU A 244 8.06 20.66 1.19
C LEU A 244 8.92 19.99 2.28
N LEU A 245 9.87 20.72 2.86
CA LEU A 245 10.82 20.23 3.87
C LEU A 245 10.34 20.45 5.32
N ASP A 246 9.13 20.98 5.51
CA ASP A 246 8.60 21.23 6.85
C ASP A 246 8.24 19.93 7.57
N CYS A 247 8.47 19.86 8.87
CA CYS A 247 8.07 18.71 9.69
C CYS A 247 6.56 18.61 9.89
N TYR A 248 5.82 19.71 9.71
CA TYR A 248 4.37 19.69 9.83
C TYR A 248 3.71 19.07 8.60
N LYS A 249 2.62 18.34 8.82
CA LYS A 249 1.76 17.83 7.74
C LYS A 249 1.13 19.00 6.98
N ALA A 250 1.70 19.36 5.84
CA ALA A 250 1.29 20.49 5.04
C ALA A 250 0.48 20.05 3.81
N GLU A 251 -0.44 20.91 3.36
CA GLU A 251 -1.10 20.74 2.07
C GLU A 251 -0.23 21.35 0.97
N ILE A 252 0.02 20.57 -0.07
CA ILE A 252 0.79 20.94 -1.24
C ILE A 252 -0.16 21.05 -2.44
N PRO A 253 -0.13 22.17 -3.20
CA PRO A 253 -0.94 22.31 -4.40
C PRO A 253 -0.61 21.26 -5.47
N ALA A 254 -1.64 20.62 -6.02
CA ALA A 254 -1.57 19.77 -7.21
C ALA A 254 -2.72 20.16 -8.15
N ARG A 255 -2.69 19.73 -9.43
CA ARG A 255 -3.62 20.23 -10.46
C ARG A 255 -5.09 19.95 -10.13
N PHE A 256 -5.38 18.78 -9.59
CA PHE A 256 -6.77 18.31 -9.42
C PHE A 256 -7.26 18.41 -7.98
N SER A 257 -6.35 18.37 -7.03
CA SER A 257 -6.66 18.54 -5.60
C SER A 257 -5.37 18.81 -4.83
N ASN A 258 -5.46 19.50 -3.69
CA ASN A 258 -4.32 19.58 -2.79
C ASN A 258 -4.01 18.17 -2.24
N ILE A 259 -2.72 17.89 -2.13
CA ILE A 259 -2.22 16.68 -1.48
C ILE A 259 -1.66 17.03 -0.08
N LYS A 260 -1.64 16.06 0.80
CA LYS A 260 -0.93 16.16 2.08
C LYS A 260 0.46 15.59 1.93
N ALA A 261 1.48 16.33 2.34
CA ALA A 261 2.84 15.84 2.42
C ALA A 261 2.93 14.77 3.52
N LEU A 262 3.13 13.51 3.14
CA LEU A 262 3.19 12.36 4.05
C LEU A 262 4.60 11.74 4.13
N TRP A 263 5.54 12.23 3.30
CA TRP A 263 6.94 11.81 3.36
C TRP A 263 7.60 12.28 4.66
N ASN A 264 8.52 11.50 5.15
CA ASN A 264 9.32 11.78 6.34
C ASN A 264 10.83 11.83 6.04
N GLU A 265 11.21 11.47 4.82
CA GLU A 265 12.58 11.57 4.36
C GLU A 265 12.64 12.17 2.96
N VAL A 266 13.56 13.11 2.76
CA VAL A 266 13.74 13.83 1.50
C VAL A 266 15.22 13.79 1.09
N HIS A 267 15.46 13.35 -0.14
CA HIS A 267 16.76 13.40 -0.77
C HIS A 267 16.74 14.40 -1.93
N ILE A 268 17.67 15.34 -1.92
CA ILE A 268 17.82 16.37 -2.97
C ILE A 268 19.19 16.21 -3.58
N THR A 269 19.26 15.88 -4.87
CA THR A 269 20.54 15.89 -5.60
C THR A 269 20.73 17.23 -6.29
N SER A 270 21.92 17.79 -6.17
CA SER A 270 22.30 19.05 -6.81
C SER A 270 23.82 19.14 -7.03
N VAL A 271 24.23 19.87 -8.06
CA VAL A 271 25.63 20.28 -8.18
C VAL A 271 25.95 21.48 -7.29
N LEU A 272 24.93 22.16 -6.78
CA LEU A 272 25.01 23.34 -5.94
C LEU A 272 24.73 22.98 -4.48
N THR A 273 25.35 23.70 -3.55
CA THR A 273 24.97 23.65 -2.14
C THR A 273 23.67 24.41 -1.89
N PRO A 274 22.98 24.20 -0.77
CA PRO A 274 21.75 24.94 -0.45
C PRO A 274 21.92 26.47 -0.52
N ARG A 275 23.07 27.00 -0.07
CA ARG A 275 23.38 28.43 -0.12
C ARG A 275 23.60 28.93 -1.53
N GLU A 276 24.27 28.15 -2.39
CA GLU A 276 24.54 28.52 -3.76
C GLU A 276 23.28 28.56 -4.62
N VAL A 277 22.35 27.63 -4.40
CA VAL A 277 21.06 27.60 -5.14
C VAL A 277 20.33 28.94 -4.94
N TYR A 278 20.33 29.49 -3.75
CA TYR A 278 19.63 30.74 -3.43
C TYR A 278 20.55 31.93 -3.23
N SER A 279 21.79 31.89 -3.76
CA SER A 279 22.78 32.95 -3.59
C SER A 279 22.38 34.31 -4.21
N LYS A 280 21.46 34.30 -5.17
CA LYS A 280 20.94 35.50 -5.83
C LYS A 280 19.72 36.10 -5.14
N SER A 281 19.27 35.50 -4.04
CA SER A 281 18.18 36.01 -3.23
C SER A 281 18.56 37.36 -2.60
N THR A 282 17.60 38.25 -2.42
CA THR A 282 17.83 39.59 -1.86
C THR A 282 18.17 39.52 -0.38
N LEU A 283 18.69 40.64 0.19
CA LEU A 283 19.09 40.72 1.61
C LEU A 283 17.96 40.31 2.58
N ASP A 284 16.69 40.54 2.21
CA ASP A 284 15.54 40.10 3.00
C ASP A 284 15.36 38.57 3.08
N ASP A 285 16.07 37.82 2.24
CA ASP A 285 16.00 36.37 2.19
C ASP A 285 17.04 35.66 3.05
N ASN A 286 17.96 36.39 3.72
CA ASN A 286 18.99 35.78 4.58
C ASN A 286 18.37 34.99 5.75
N ASP A 287 17.33 35.50 6.39
CA ASP A 287 16.63 34.77 7.44
C ASP A 287 15.94 33.51 6.89
N ARG A 288 15.47 33.56 5.65
CA ARG A 288 14.84 32.44 4.99
C ARG A 288 15.83 31.32 4.61
N ILE A 289 17.06 31.68 4.22
CA ILE A 289 18.08 30.65 3.94
C ILE A 289 18.48 29.90 5.21
N GLU A 290 18.57 30.57 6.36
CA GLU A 290 18.79 29.91 7.65
C GLU A 290 17.63 28.99 8.03
N GLN A 291 16.38 29.31 7.62
CA GLN A 291 15.24 28.43 7.78
C GLN A 291 15.36 27.15 6.91
N LEU A 292 15.92 27.25 5.70
CA LEU A 292 16.22 26.08 4.87
C LEU A 292 17.31 25.22 5.52
N LEU A 293 18.42 25.83 5.94
CA LEU A 293 19.53 25.11 6.53
C LEU A 293 19.13 24.35 7.81
N ARG A 294 18.24 24.91 8.62
CA ARG A 294 17.74 24.23 9.82
C ARG A 294 16.90 22.98 9.51
N ARG A 295 16.30 22.89 8.30
CA ARG A 295 15.52 21.74 7.88
C ARG A 295 16.36 20.63 7.25
N ILE A 296 17.59 20.94 6.82
CA ILE A 296 18.52 19.98 6.24
C ILE A 296 19.25 19.26 7.37
N THR A 297 19.11 17.93 7.41
CA THR A 297 19.76 17.08 8.39
C THR A 297 21.27 17.02 8.13
N SER A 298 21.66 16.84 6.85
CA SER A 298 23.04 16.73 6.43
C SER A 298 23.23 17.11 4.97
N ILE A 299 24.36 17.75 4.67
CA ILE A 299 24.88 17.85 3.31
C ILE A 299 25.81 16.66 3.09
N VAL A 300 25.50 15.86 2.07
CA VAL A 300 26.29 14.71 1.65
C VAL A 300 27.12 15.11 0.45
N TYR A 301 28.43 15.26 0.63
CA TYR A 301 29.34 15.63 -0.44
C TYR A 301 29.92 14.37 -1.10
N HIS A 302 29.61 14.18 -2.37
CA HIS A 302 30.06 13.03 -3.18
C HIS A 302 31.31 13.39 -3.96
N PHE A 303 32.29 12.49 -3.97
CA PHE A 303 33.52 12.67 -4.75
C PHE A 303 34.07 11.32 -5.23
N LYS A 304 34.87 11.40 -6.29
CA LYS A 304 35.58 10.24 -6.87
C LYS A 304 37.07 10.36 -6.51
N ALA A 305 37.69 9.24 -6.16
CA ALA A 305 39.12 9.13 -5.93
C ALA A 305 39.65 7.82 -6.52
N ASN A 306 40.99 7.68 -6.61
CA ASN A 306 41.65 6.50 -7.16
C ASN A 306 41.12 6.04 -8.54
N GLY A 307 40.60 7.00 -9.33
CA GLY A 307 40.11 6.76 -10.68
C GLY A 307 38.72 6.13 -10.78
N SER A 308 38.39 5.15 -9.94
CA SER A 308 37.18 4.31 -10.06
C SER A 308 36.38 4.11 -8.78
N GLU A 309 36.78 4.74 -7.69
CA GLU A 309 36.16 4.58 -6.39
C GLU A 309 35.36 5.83 -5.98
N TYR A 310 34.17 5.63 -5.45
CA TYR A 310 33.23 6.69 -5.06
C TYR A 310 33.11 6.74 -3.55
N TYR A 311 33.13 7.96 -3.01
CA TYR A 311 33.11 8.24 -1.59
C TYR A 311 32.13 9.36 -1.27
N GLN A 312 31.70 9.41 -0.02
CA GLN A 312 30.89 10.50 0.50
C GLN A 312 31.37 10.95 1.87
N LEU A 313 31.20 12.23 2.15
CA LEU A 313 31.39 12.84 3.46
C LEU A 313 30.13 13.59 3.86
N HIS A 314 29.76 13.48 5.13
CA HIS A 314 28.62 14.16 5.70
C HIS A 314 29.05 15.45 6.40
N PHE A 315 28.35 16.52 6.11
CA PHE A 315 28.63 17.84 6.66
C PHE A 315 27.39 18.44 7.29
N PRO A 316 27.56 19.30 8.31
CA PRO A 316 26.48 20.16 8.81
C PRO A 316 25.85 20.98 7.68
N SER A 317 24.57 21.27 7.81
CA SER A 317 23.79 21.99 6.79
C SER A 317 24.30 23.39 6.45
N ASN A 318 25.02 24.03 7.37
CA ASN A 318 25.59 25.36 7.21
C ASN A 318 27.02 25.37 6.63
N SER A 319 27.58 24.21 6.31
CA SER A 319 28.94 24.10 5.75
C SER A 319 29.05 24.81 4.40
N LEU A 320 30.15 25.53 4.21
CA LEU A 320 30.49 26.19 2.97
C LEU A 320 31.18 25.22 2.02
N ARG A 321 31.00 25.41 0.71
CA ARG A 321 31.64 24.57 -0.32
C ARG A 321 33.15 24.49 -0.13
N VAL A 322 33.82 25.61 0.09
CA VAL A 322 35.29 25.66 0.31
C VAL A 322 35.72 24.80 1.48
N THR A 323 34.96 24.80 2.57
CA THR A 323 35.24 23.96 3.74
C THR A 323 35.09 22.48 3.40
N MET A 324 34.01 22.11 2.69
CA MET A 324 33.80 20.73 2.27
C MET A 324 34.88 20.24 1.29
N GLU A 325 35.25 21.05 0.31
CA GLU A 325 36.31 20.72 -0.64
C GLU A 325 37.68 20.57 0.00
N ASN A 326 37.98 21.41 0.98
CA ASN A 326 39.22 21.28 1.76
C ASN A 326 39.26 19.99 2.58
N GLU A 327 38.12 19.60 3.19
CA GLU A 327 38.04 18.37 3.93
C GLU A 327 38.15 17.15 3.00
N VAL A 328 37.48 17.18 1.84
CA VAL A 328 37.65 16.16 0.78
C VAL A 328 39.09 16.05 0.31
N TYR A 329 39.78 17.19 0.09
CA TYR A 329 41.21 17.21 -0.26
C TYR A 329 42.06 16.55 0.78
N ASN A 330 41.82 16.86 2.05
CA ASN A 330 42.54 16.25 3.17
C ASN A 330 42.23 14.74 3.29
N SER A 331 40.99 14.36 3.15
CA SER A 331 40.54 12.96 3.21
C SER A 331 41.15 12.11 2.12
N LYS A 332 41.36 12.65 0.92
CA LYS A 332 42.01 11.94 -0.20
C LYS A 332 43.47 11.55 0.12
N LYS A 333 44.13 12.22 1.05
CA LYS A 333 45.50 11.86 1.47
C LYS A 333 45.52 10.58 2.30
N PHE A 334 44.40 10.21 2.90
CA PHE A 334 44.27 9.05 3.80
C PHE A 334 43.18 8.12 3.30
N ILE A 335 42.89 8.16 1.98
CA ILE A 335 41.73 7.46 1.38
C ILE A 335 41.79 5.95 1.60
N GLU A 336 42.95 5.35 1.76
CA GLU A 336 43.15 3.91 2.04
C GLU A 336 42.45 3.46 3.34
N SER A 337 42.19 4.41 4.26
CA SER A 337 41.43 4.14 5.49
C SER A 337 39.91 4.22 5.32
N PHE A 338 39.41 4.64 4.16
CA PHE A 338 37.99 4.77 3.87
C PHE A 338 37.51 3.59 3.01
N VAL A 339 36.30 3.12 3.30
CA VAL A 339 35.64 2.12 2.43
C VAL A 339 34.89 2.86 1.32
N PRO A 340 35.15 2.55 0.05
CA PRO A 340 34.38 3.16 -1.05
C PRO A 340 32.92 2.75 -0.97
N ILE A 341 32.02 3.65 -1.35
CA ILE A 341 30.60 3.38 -1.38
C ILE A 341 30.25 2.45 -2.53
N LEU A 342 30.96 2.62 -3.64
CA LEU A 342 30.86 1.79 -4.84
C LEU A 342 32.11 1.97 -5.71
N THR A 343 32.31 1.03 -6.61
CA THR A 343 33.32 1.09 -7.67
C THR A 343 32.65 1.29 -9.02
N ASP A 344 33.44 1.60 -10.07
CA ASP A 344 32.89 1.71 -11.44
C ASP A 344 32.23 0.40 -11.88
N SER A 345 32.74 -0.77 -11.47
CA SER A 345 32.15 -2.07 -11.77
C SER A 345 30.76 -2.25 -11.12
N ASP A 346 30.56 -1.72 -9.92
CA ASP A 346 29.25 -1.74 -9.24
C ASP A 346 28.25 -0.79 -9.92
N TYR A 347 28.77 0.32 -10.47
CA TYR A 347 27.96 1.30 -11.19
C TYR A 347 27.46 0.75 -12.52
N GLU A 348 28.33 0.07 -13.28
CA GLU A 348 27.99 -0.58 -14.54
C GLU A 348 26.99 -1.72 -14.33
N SER A 349 27.19 -2.55 -13.31
CA SER A 349 26.25 -3.65 -12.98
C SER A 349 24.86 -3.19 -12.55
N ALA A 350 24.72 -1.98 -12.03
CA ALA A 350 23.44 -1.40 -11.65
C ALA A 350 22.66 -0.79 -12.83
N GLY A 351 23.35 -0.55 -13.96
CA GLY A 351 22.78 -0.04 -15.21
C GLY A 351 22.22 -1.12 -16.14
N ASP A 352 22.61 -2.38 -15.96
CA ASP A 352 22.12 -3.53 -16.74
C ASP A 352 20.79 -4.08 -16.18
N SER A 353 19.75 -3.28 -16.19
CA SER A 353 18.38 -3.83 -16.26
C SER A 353 18.10 -4.13 -17.73
N PRO A 354 17.50 -5.26 -18.10
CA PRO A 354 17.28 -5.63 -19.49
C PRO A 354 16.27 -4.66 -20.12
N GLU A 355 16.77 -3.61 -20.74
CA GLU A 355 16.00 -2.85 -21.71
C GLU A 355 15.74 -3.78 -22.91
N GLY A 356 14.45 -4.00 -23.16
CA GLY A 356 14.02 -4.84 -24.26
C GLY A 356 14.65 -4.39 -25.57
N GLU A 357 15.22 -5.34 -26.30
CA GLU A 357 15.63 -5.23 -27.66
C GLU A 357 14.48 -4.68 -28.52
N THR A 358 14.48 -3.39 -28.75
CA THR A 358 13.75 -2.82 -29.88
C THR A 358 14.64 -2.92 -31.10
N SER A 359 14.40 -3.97 -31.89
CA SER A 359 14.98 -4.13 -33.23
C SER A 359 14.70 -2.89 -34.05
N ARG A 360 15.76 -2.08 -34.27
CA ARG A 360 15.80 -1.11 -35.35
C ARG A 360 15.95 -1.89 -36.65
N THR A 361 14.85 -2.06 -37.36
CA THR A 361 14.94 -2.39 -38.80
C THR A 361 15.20 -1.09 -39.54
N ASP A 362 16.46 -0.95 -40.00
CA ASP A 362 16.84 -0.03 -41.06
C ASP A 362 16.07 -0.39 -42.32
N SER A 363 15.24 0.51 -42.81
CA SER A 363 14.82 0.53 -44.20
C SER A 363 15.36 1.81 -44.86
N ALA A 364 16.51 1.63 -45.46
CA ALA A 364 17.09 2.60 -46.37
C ALA A 364 16.33 2.65 -47.68
N LEU A 365 16.16 3.86 -48.20
CA LEU A 365 16.16 4.32 -49.58
C LEU A 365 15.27 3.61 -50.63
N ASN A 366 14.38 4.37 -51.24
CA ASN A 366 14.60 4.69 -52.65
C ASN A 366 13.83 5.93 -53.12
N GLN A 367 14.58 6.87 -53.67
CA GLN A 367 14.12 7.93 -54.58
C GLN A 367 13.75 7.31 -55.94
N SER A 368 12.69 7.76 -56.53
CA SER A 368 12.58 8.04 -58.01
C SER A 368 11.20 8.67 -58.25
N GLU A 369 11.19 9.94 -58.54
CA GLU A 369 10.96 10.58 -59.84
C GLU A 369 9.60 10.31 -60.51
N SER A 370 8.94 11.45 -60.82
CA SER A 370 8.11 11.80 -62.00
C SER A 370 6.67 11.22 -62.08
N LYS A 371 5.72 12.01 -61.89
CA LYS A 371 4.99 12.90 -62.84
C LYS A 371 3.93 13.71 -62.14
#